data_5c094868710facf1c03eaf8032b2ea37
#
_entry.id   5c094868710facf1c03eaf8032b2ea37
#
_cell.length_a   1.000
_cell.length_b   1.000
_cell.length_c   1.000
_cell.angle_alpha   90.00
_cell.angle_beta   90.00
_cell.angle_gamma   90.00
#
_symmetry.space_group_name_H-M   'P 1'
#
loop_
_entity.id
_entity.type
_entity.pdbx_description
1 polymer ?
#
loop_
_entity_poly.entity_id
_entity_poly.type
_entity_poly.pdbx_seq_one_letter_code
_entity_poly.pdbx_strand_id
1 'polypeptide(L)'
;SNYSAYTEEGKKLGQMVLDNLAQLDLNPRGVFVRTKEEKGHYDDGSVQDWYYLISYSVEGGHPGMIIEHAYMDNPHDNAILKDEAQLKAMGTADADAIASYYNLQIKTKTEN
;
A
#
# COMPACT_ATOMS: atom_id res chain seq x y z
N SER A 1 -5.60 -3.05 -6.54
CA SER A 1 -6.28 -4.21 -7.13
C SER A 1 -6.98 -3.87 -8.43
N ASN A 2 -7.07 -4.83 -9.33
CA ASN A 2 -7.82 -4.73 -10.59
C ASN A 2 -9.32 -5.09 -10.43
N TYR A 3 -9.71 -5.60 -9.30
CA TYR A 3 -11.11 -5.90 -9.01
C TYR A 3 -11.92 -4.61 -8.91
N SER A 4 -13.00 -4.49 -9.69
CA SER A 4 -13.71 -3.22 -9.89
C SER A 4 -14.23 -2.60 -8.60
N ALA A 5 -14.72 -3.41 -7.65
CA ALA A 5 -15.24 -2.94 -6.37
C ALA A 5 -14.17 -2.24 -5.51
N TYR A 6 -12.88 -2.56 -5.69
CA TYR A 6 -11.78 -2.03 -4.86
C TYR A 6 -10.78 -1.14 -5.60
N THR A 7 -10.95 -0.95 -6.91
CA THR A 7 -10.00 -0.18 -7.72
C THR A 7 -9.88 1.27 -7.24
N GLU A 8 -10.98 1.96 -7.05
CA GLU A 8 -10.98 3.36 -6.62
C GLU A 8 -10.54 3.52 -5.17
N GLU A 9 -10.97 2.63 -4.28
CA GLU A 9 -10.50 2.61 -2.88
C GLU A 9 -9.00 2.43 -2.82
N GLY A 10 -8.46 1.45 -3.54
CA GLY A 10 -7.03 1.18 -3.60
C GLY A 10 -6.22 2.35 -4.17
N LYS A 11 -6.73 3.03 -5.18
CA LYS A 11 -6.08 4.24 -5.73
C LYS A 11 -6.02 5.36 -4.71
N LYS A 12 -7.12 5.66 -4.04
CA LYS A 12 -7.20 6.74 -3.05
C LYS A 12 -6.29 6.45 -1.86
N LEU A 13 -6.41 5.27 -1.28
CA LEU A 13 -5.57 4.88 -0.16
C LEU A 13 -4.10 4.82 -0.53
N GLY A 14 -3.78 4.23 -1.69
CA GLY A 14 -2.41 4.17 -2.19
C GLY A 14 -1.82 5.55 -2.43
N GLN A 15 -2.60 6.50 -2.93
CA GLN A 15 -2.14 7.88 -3.12
C GLN A 15 -1.88 8.58 -1.79
N MET A 16 -2.71 8.36 -0.78
CA MET A 16 -2.49 8.91 0.56
C MET A 16 -1.22 8.36 1.21
N VAL A 17 -0.98 7.06 1.08
CA VAL A 17 0.28 6.43 1.53
C VAL A 17 1.48 7.06 0.81
N LEU A 18 1.39 7.19 -0.51
CA LEU A 18 2.45 7.74 -1.34
C LEU A 18 2.77 9.19 -0.97
N ASP A 19 1.74 10.02 -0.76
CA ASP A 19 1.90 11.43 -0.38
C ASP A 19 2.58 11.56 0.99
N ASN A 20 2.23 10.71 1.96
CA ASN A 20 2.87 10.69 3.27
C ASN A 20 4.34 10.24 3.18
N LEU A 21 4.63 9.20 2.42
CA LEU A 21 6.00 8.69 2.22
C LEU A 21 6.88 9.69 1.47
N ALA A 22 6.33 10.44 0.52
CA ALA A 22 7.06 11.45 -0.24
C ALA A 22 7.64 12.57 0.64
N GLN A 23 7.08 12.78 1.83
CA GLN A 23 7.60 13.76 2.80
C GLN A 23 8.89 13.29 3.51
N LEU A 24 9.27 12.02 3.33
CA LEU A 24 10.42 11.38 3.96
C LEU A 24 11.64 11.26 3.03
N ASP A 25 11.75 12.14 2.03
CA ASP A 25 12.83 12.12 1.05
C ASP A 25 12.88 10.83 0.20
N LEU A 26 11.73 10.20 0.02
CA LEU A 26 11.54 9.07 -0.87
C LEU A 26 10.95 9.54 -2.20
N ASN A 27 11.42 8.98 -3.31
CA ASN A 27 10.93 9.32 -4.64
C ASN A 27 9.68 8.50 -4.97
N PRO A 28 8.48 9.14 -5.05
CA PRO A 28 7.27 8.42 -5.38
C PRO A 28 7.29 7.94 -6.82
N ARG A 29 6.88 6.70 -7.05
CA ARG A 29 6.76 6.11 -8.39
C ARG A 29 5.33 5.98 -8.89
N GLY A 30 4.36 6.23 -8.03
CA GLY A 30 2.95 6.20 -8.37
C GLY A 30 2.21 4.97 -7.81
N VAL A 31 0.92 4.97 -8.02
CA VAL A 31 0.02 3.88 -7.68
C VAL A 31 -0.41 3.20 -8.97
N PHE A 32 -0.23 1.89 -9.05
CA PHE A 32 -0.57 1.13 -10.25
C PHE A 32 -1.08 -0.27 -9.92
N VAL A 33 -1.74 -0.87 -10.88
CA VAL A 33 -2.22 -2.25 -10.84
C VAL A 33 -1.33 -3.09 -11.75
N ARG A 34 -0.98 -4.29 -11.31
CA ARG A 34 -0.27 -5.27 -12.12
C ARG A 34 -1.10 -6.53 -12.26
N THR A 35 -1.42 -6.86 -13.48
CA THR A 35 -2.20 -8.04 -13.84
C THR A 35 -1.38 -9.00 -14.69
N LYS A 36 -1.85 -10.24 -14.79
CA LYS A 36 -1.30 -11.25 -15.69
C LYS A 36 -2.43 -11.94 -16.43
N GLU A 37 -2.44 -11.80 -17.74
CA GLU A 37 -3.50 -12.33 -18.61
C GLU A 37 -3.71 -13.85 -18.49
N GLU A 38 -2.64 -14.60 -18.22
CA GLU A 38 -2.74 -16.06 -18.05
C GLU A 38 -3.31 -16.48 -16.69
N LYS A 39 -3.46 -15.54 -15.77
CA LYS A 39 -4.18 -15.79 -14.52
C LYS A 39 -5.66 -15.78 -14.74
N GLY A 40 -6.54 -16.28 -14.30
CA GLY A 40 -7.98 -16.22 -14.50
C GLY A 40 -8.55 -14.81 -14.30
N HIS A 41 -9.86 -14.76 -14.18
CA HIS A 41 -10.63 -13.54 -13.98
C HIS A 41 -11.35 -13.62 -12.64
N TYR A 42 -11.63 -12.46 -12.07
CA TYR A 42 -12.54 -12.32 -10.95
C TYR A 42 -13.99 -12.54 -11.39
N ASP A 43 -14.90 -12.64 -10.44
CA ASP A 43 -16.34 -12.83 -10.70
C ASP A 43 -16.98 -11.66 -11.47
N ASP A 44 -16.39 -10.46 -11.41
CA ASP A 44 -16.82 -9.29 -12.19
C ASP A 44 -16.27 -9.26 -13.63
N GLY A 45 -15.49 -10.28 -14.02
CA GLY A 45 -14.88 -10.40 -15.34
C GLY A 45 -13.54 -9.69 -15.50
N SER A 46 -13.06 -8.93 -14.51
CA SER A 46 -11.74 -8.29 -14.56
C SER A 46 -10.62 -9.32 -14.41
N VAL A 47 -9.47 -9.05 -15.04
CA VAL A 47 -8.28 -9.93 -14.96
C VAL A 47 -7.73 -9.91 -13.54
N GLN A 48 -7.41 -11.08 -12.98
CA GLN A 48 -6.86 -11.18 -11.64
C GLN A 48 -5.53 -10.43 -11.51
N ASP A 49 -5.29 -9.89 -10.32
CA ASP A 49 -4.03 -9.25 -9.97
C ASP A 49 -2.87 -10.26 -10.05
N TRP A 50 -1.70 -9.78 -10.44
CA TRP A 50 -0.49 -10.58 -10.54
C TRP A 50 -0.10 -11.22 -9.20
N TYR A 51 -0.14 -10.44 -8.12
CA TYR A 51 0.26 -10.88 -6.80
C TYR A 51 -0.86 -11.64 -6.10
N TYR A 52 -0.58 -12.86 -5.63
CA TYR A 52 -1.52 -13.67 -4.88
C TYR A 52 -2.01 -13.00 -3.60
N LEU A 53 -1.13 -12.24 -2.91
CA LEU A 53 -1.51 -11.45 -1.74
C LEU A 53 -2.71 -10.55 -2.04
N ILE A 54 -2.71 -9.89 -3.19
CA ILE A 54 -3.79 -9.00 -3.60
C ILE A 54 -5.03 -9.81 -4.03
N SER A 55 -4.86 -10.82 -4.87
CA SER A 55 -6.01 -11.60 -5.36
C SER A 55 -6.71 -12.36 -4.25
N TYR A 56 -5.99 -12.95 -3.31
CA TYR A 56 -6.59 -13.62 -2.16
C TYR A 56 -7.28 -12.64 -1.19
N SER A 57 -6.76 -11.43 -1.03
CA SER A 57 -7.44 -10.38 -0.27
C SER A 57 -8.80 -10.04 -0.88
N VAL A 58 -8.83 -9.85 -2.19
CA VAL A 58 -10.07 -9.60 -2.95
C VAL A 58 -11.06 -10.74 -2.80
N GLU A 59 -10.62 -11.98 -2.98
CA GLU A 59 -11.45 -13.17 -2.80
C GLU A 59 -11.97 -13.34 -1.37
N GLY A 60 -11.19 -12.85 -0.40
CA GLY A 60 -11.58 -12.77 1.01
C GLY A 60 -12.54 -11.62 1.35
N GLY A 61 -12.91 -10.80 0.36
CA GLY A 61 -13.89 -9.72 0.53
C GLY A 61 -13.33 -8.40 1.02
N HIS A 62 -12.05 -8.14 0.83
CA HIS A 62 -11.41 -6.86 1.21
C HIS A 62 -10.32 -6.45 0.21
N PRO A 63 -9.99 -5.15 0.13
CA PRO A 63 -8.90 -4.67 -0.73
C PRO A 63 -7.54 -5.17 -0.25
N GLY A 64 -6.63 -5.38 -1.19
CA GLY A 64 -5.22 -5.70 -0.95
C GLY A 64 -4.30 -4.66 -1.56
N MET A 65 -3.16 -4.41 -0.91
CA MET A 65 -2.15 -3.48 -1.37
C MET A 65 -0.76 -3.96 -0.98
N ILE A 66 0.21 -3.71 -1.85
CA ILE A 66 1.63 -3.86 -1.55
C ILE A 66 2.27 -2.48 -1.58
N ILE A 67 2.96 -2.11 -0.52
CA ILE A 67 3.71 -0.86 -0.42
C ILE A 67 5.18 -1.18 -0.60
N GLU A 68 5.79 -0.67 -1.66
CA GLU A 68 7.22 -0.76 -1.92
C GLU A 68 7.87 0.56 -1.52
N HIS A 69 8.51 0.58 -0.35
CA HIS A 69 9.02 1.81 0.26
C HIS A 69 10.30 2.33 -0.39
N ALA A 70 11.21 1.44 -0.76
CA ALA A 70 12.54 1.82 -1.21
C ALA A 70 13.24 0.64 -1.90
N TYR A 71 14.31 0.94 -2.62
CA TYR A 71 15.12 -0.05 -3.33
C TYR A 71 16.48 -0.25 -2.66
N MET A 72 16.77 -1.48 -2.26
CA MET A 72 18.02 -1.83 -1.57
C MET A 72 19.29 -1.60 -2.42
N ASP A 73 19.18 -1.68 -3.73
CA ASP A 73 20.28 -1.49 -4.69
C ASP A 73 20.48 -0.02 -5.07
N ASN A 74 19.61 0.88 -4.65
CA ASN A 74 19.80 2.31 -4.79
C ASN A 74 20.58 2.85 -3.58
N PRO A 75 21.76 3.51 -3.75
CA PRO A 75 22.57 3.97 -2.62
C PRO A 75 21.85 4.97 -1.70
N HIS A 76 21.03 5.85 -2.26
CA HIS A 76 20.24 6.82 -1.49
C HIS A 76 19.21 6.10 -0.62
N ASP A 77 18.42 5.23 -1.24
CA ASP A 77 17.38 4.43 -0.57
C ASP A 77 17.99 3.48 0.48
N ASN A 78 19.14 2.88 0.15
CA ASN A 78 19.85 1.98 1.06
C ASN A 78 20.28 2.68 2.35
N ALA A 79 20.70 3.95 2.27
CA ALA A 79 21.04 4.74 3.45
C ALA A 79 19.81 4.96 4.34
N ILE A 80 18.65 5.24 3.76
CA ILE A 80 17.39 5.40 4.48
C ILE A 80 16.97 4.07 5.14
N LEU A 81 17.10 2.96 4.42
CA LEU A 81 16.71 1.63 4.93
C LEU A 81 17.59 1.14 6.09
N LYS A 82 18.77 1.69 6.28
CA LYS A 82 19.67 1.39 7.40
C LYS A 82 19.44 2.25 8.64
N ASP A 83 18.63 3.29 8.53
CA ASP A 83 18.33 4.21 9.62
C ASP A 83 17.03 3.80 10.33
N GLU A 84 17.14 3.42 11.59
CA GLU A 84 16.00 2.96 12.39
C GLU A 84 14.92 4.04 12.55
N ALA A 85 15.31 5.31 12.69
CA ALA A 85 14.38 6.41 12.79
C ALA A 85 13.59 6.60 11.48
N GLN A 86 14.24 6.44 10.34
CA GLN A 86 13.60 6.49 9.03
C GLN A 86 12.65 5.31 8.81
N LEU A 87 13.01 4.10 9.23
CA LEU A 87 12.13 2.94 9.17
C LEU A 87 10.85 3.14 10.01
N LYS A 88 10.99 3.69 11.21
CA LYS A 88 9.84 4.03 12.07
C LYS A 88 8.99 5.14 11.43
N ALA A 89 9.60 6.14 10.84
CA ALA A 89 8.88 7.21 10.14
C ALA A 89 8.07 6.67 8.95
N MET A 90 8.61 5.74 8.17
CA MET A 90 7.88 5.08 7.08
C MET A 90 6.66 4.30 7.60
N GLY A 91 6.83 3.52 8.65
CA GLY A 91 5.72 2.78 9.27
C GLY A 91 4.64 3.71 9.82
N THR A 92 5.02 4.82 10.43
CA THR A 92 4.09 5.86 10.91
C THR A 92 3.35 6.51 9.74
N ALA A 93 4.04 6.83 8.65
CA ALA A 93 3.44 7.40 7.44
C ALA A 93 2.37 6.49 6.84
N ASP A 94 2.65 5.18 6.76
CA ASP A 94 1.69 4.18 6.29
C ASP A 94 0.47 4.10 7.22
N ALA A 95 0.71 3.99 8.52
CA ALA A 95 -0.34 3.90 9.53
C ALA A 95 -1.25 5.15 9.54
N ASP A 96 -0.67 6.33 9.44
CA ASP A 96 -1.40 7.60 9.40
C ASP A 96 -2.29 7.70 8.15
N ALA A 97 -1.81 7.25 7.00
CA ALA A 97 -2.60 7.22 5.77
C ALA A 97 -3.82 6.29 5.91
N ILE A 98 -3.61 5.09 6.43
CA ILE A 98 -4.69 4.12 6.66
C ILE A 98 -5.69 4.65 7.67
N ALA A 99 -5.22 5.18 8.78
CA ALA A 99 -6.07 5.77 9.82
C ALA A 99 -6.90 6.93 9.29
N SER A 100 -6.30 7.83 8.51
CA SER A 100 -7.00 8.95 7.88
C SER A 100 -8.05 8.49 6.88
N TYR A 101 -7.71 7.53 6.04
CA TYR A 101 -8.64 7.03 5.03
C TYR A 101 -9.90 6.40 5.65
N TYR A 102 -9.73 5.59 6.70
CA TYR A 102 -10.83 4.92 7.38
C TYR A 102 -11.38 5.71 8.58
N ASN A 103 -10.92 6.93 8.82
CA ASN A 103 -11.32 7.78 9.94
C ASN A 103 -11.16 7.07 11.29
N LEU A 104 -10.03 6.43 11.50
CA LEU A 104 -9.71 5.71 12.72
C LEU A 104 -9.03 6.62 13.73
N GLN A 105 -9.23 6.35 15.02
CA GLN A 105 -8.56 7.06 16.10
C GLN A 105 -7.56 6.15 16.81
N ILE A 106 -6.42 6.73 17.20
CA ILE A 106 -5.39 6.01 17.95
C ILE A 106 -5.90 5.77 19.37
N LYS A 107 -5.93 4.49 19.78
CA LYS A 107 -6.14 4.15 21.19
C LYS A 107 -4.94 4.58 22.02
N THR A 108 -5.17 5.36 23.05
CA THR A 108 -4.12 5.64 24.03
C THR A 108 -3.94 4.44 24.97
N LYS A 109 -2.71 4.21 25.46
CA LYS A 109 -2.40 3.08 26.35
C LYS A 109 -3.14 3.10 27.70
N THR A 110 -3.79 4.20 28.03
CA THR A 110 -4.57 4.36 29.26
C THR A 110 -6.02 3.92 29.12
N GLU A 111 -6.47 3.58 27.91
CA GLU A 111 -7.82 3.10 27.60
C GLU A 111 -7.81 1.57 27.51
N ASN A 112 -8.05 0.91 28.62
CA ASN A 112 -8.23 -0.54 28.66
C ASN A 112 -9.70 -0.93 28.42
#